data_afd35507eb979b411704e552e1c084a5
#
_entry.id   afd35507eb979b411704e552e1c084a5
#
_cell.length_a   1.000
_cell.length_b   1.000
_cell.length_c   1.000
_cell.angle_alpha   90.00
_cell.angle_beta   90.00
_cell.angle_gamma   90.00
#
_symmetry.space_group_name_H-M   'P 1'
#
loop_
_entity.id
_entity.type
_entity.pdbx_description
1 polymer ?
#
loop_
_entity_poly.entity_id
_entity_poly.type
_entity_poly.pdbx_seq_one_letter_code
_entity_poly.pdbx_strand_id
1 'polypeptide(L)'
;MNLSHLIDGHSFESGNARWGDVFNPSQGAVIARVPLGGAAEVDAAVQSAGRAFRSWSTLPVPRRAAILFEYKRLLDLHADELARLVTRENGKTLDEARGDVRRGIEVVDFACGIAQLTKGESLPQVADQIDAVTMREPIGVCAGITPFNFPAMVPMWMFPLAIACGNTFVLKPSEKVPLTALRLAELFLQAGLPAGVFNIVHGGREVVDALCTHPGVASVSFVGSSGVAKHVYTLASAHGKRCQAAGGAKNVLLVMPDAEPDSTLRAILGSSYGCAGQRCMAGSVLMGVGRKTADEWRDRVSGALASLKVDDTSRNDAAGMGPVIDAAAQTRLEQVIRAAPETGAEVAFRGSGGPAEGFFVAPTLLDRVAPQMSLFRDELFGPVLSLLRPESLDEAIATMNRLSFGNGATIFTSSGAAARQFTREIQCGMLGINIGVPAPMAPFAFSGWNASFYGDLHVQGTEGVMFYTRQRVVLSRWDRGYVRAQGW
;
A
#
# COMPACT_ATOMS: atom_id res chain seq x y z
N MET A 1 6.98 -3.16 26.10
CA MET A 1 7.14 -1.68 26.26
C MET A 1 5.81 -1.04 25.88
N ASN A 2 5.43 0.08 26.54
CA ASN A 2 4.23 0.82 26.12
C ASN A 2 4.64 1.91 25.16
N LEU A 3 3.87 2.04 24.06
CA LEU A 3 4.05 3.07 23.06
C LEU A 3 3.16 4.28 23.36
N SER A 4 3.39 5.40 22.69
CA SER A 4 2.57 6.60 22.76
C SER A 4 2.22 7.10 21.36
N HIS A 5 1.24 7.96 21.24
CA HIS A 5 1.06 8.76 20.03
C HIS A 5 2.26 9.71 19.83
N LEU A 6 2.45 10.21 18.63
CA LEU A 6 3.41 11.26 18.32
C LEU A 6 2.62 12.49 17.85
N ILE A 7 2.53 13.51 18.70
CA ILE A 7 1.80 14.74 18.40
C ILE A 7 2.70 15.94 18.71
N ASP A 8 2.75 16.89 17.78
CA ASP A 8 3.56 18.10 17.91
C ASP A 8 5.07 17.85 18.14
N GLY A 9 5.57 16.76 17.52
CA GLY A 9 6.97 16.33 17.66
C GLY A 9 7.32 15.63 18.98
N HIS A 10 6.34 15.39 19.85
CA HIS A 10 6.53 14.80 21.17
C HIS A 10 5.67 13.56 21.39
N SER A 11 6.11 12.72 22.31
CA SER A 11 5.31 11.62 22.86
C SER A 11 4.05 12.19 23.54
N PHE A 12 2.88 11.69 23.14
CA PHE A 12 1.58 12.11 23.66
C PHE A 12 0.86 10.91 24.28
N GLU A 13 0.53 10.99 25.55
CA GLU A 13 -0.16 9.95 26.30
C GLU A 13 -1.66 10.23 26.37
N SER A 14 -2.49 9.23 26.11
CA SER A 14 -3.94 9.31 26.33
C SER A 14 -4.26 9.10 27.81
N GLY A 15 -5.09 9.95 28.38
CA GLY A 15 -5.47 9.89 29.81
C GLY A 15 -6.22 8.60 30.23
N ASN A 16 -6.93 7.94 29.30
CA ASN A 16 -7.70 6.70 29.50
C ASN A 16 -7.43 5.69 28.39
N ALA A 17 -6.17 5.38 28.09
CA ALA A 17 -5.82 4.52 26.98
C ALA A 17 -6.31 3.07 27.17
N ARG A 18 -7.14 2.60 26.25
CA ARG A 18 -7.25 1.18 25.97
C ARG A 18 -5.97 0.76 25.24
N TRP A 19 -5.49 -0.45 25.47
CA TRP A 19 -4.24 -0.95 24.91
C TRP A 19 -4.47 -2.12 23.99
N GLY A 20 -3.75 -2.14 22.86
CA GLY A 20 -3.63 -3.29 21.96
C GLY A 20 -2.26 -3.93 22.10
N ASP A 21 -2.17 -5.26 22.00
CA ASP A 21 -0.91 -5.97 22.01
C ASP A 21 -0.29 -5.97 20.60
N VAL A 22 1.01 -5.71 20.54
CA VAL A 22 1.85 -5.82 19.34
C VAL A 22 2.69 -7.08 19.47
N PHE A 23 2.57 -7.97 18.50
CA PHE A 23 3.24 -9.26 18.52
C PHE A 23 4.51 -9.27 17.66
N ASN A 24 5.45 -10.14 18.03
CA ASN A 24 6.35 -10.76 17.07
C ASN A 24 5.62 -11.97 16.49
N PRO A 25 5.14 -11.93 15.23
CA PRO A 25 4.34 -13.03 14.68
C PRO A 25 5.08 -14.36 14.57
N SER A 26 6.43 -14.33 14.44
CA SER A 26 7.26 -15.53 14.38
C SER A 26 7.31 -16.30 15.71
N GLN A 27 7.04 -15.63 16.83
CA GLN A 27 7.11 -16.20 18.17
C GLN A 27 5.77 -16.21 18.90
N GLY A 28 4.75 -15.50 18.38
CA GLY A 28 3.49 -15.28 19.07
C GLY A 28 3.64 -14.45 20.37
N ALA A 29 4.80 -13.85 20.59
CA ALA A 29 5.12 -13.11 21.81
C ALA A 29 4.75 -11.63 21.68
N VAL A 30 4.21 -11.05 22.76
CA VAL A 30 3.95 -9.61 22.85
C VAL A 30 5.26 -8.84 23.01
N ILE A 31 5.56 -7.93 22.07
CA ILE A 31 6.80 -7.12 22.09
C ILE A 31 6.56 -5.67 22.52
N ALA A 32 5.33 -5.18 22.36
CA ALA A 32 4.93 -3.86 22.79
C ALA A 32 3.41 -3.80 23.02
N ARG A 33 2.94 -2.69 23.62
CA ARG A 33 1.53 -2.32 23.68
C ARG A 33 1.33 -0.95 23.06
N VAL A 34 0.30 -0.81 22.24
CA VAL A 34 -0.04 0.41 21.52
C VAL A 34 -1.32 1.01 22.10
N PRO A 35 -1.38 2.34 22.33
CA PRO A 35 -2.61 2.96 22.82
C PRO A 35 -3.67 2.94 21.71
N LEU A 36 -4.90 2.62 22.06
CA LEU A 36 -6.06 2.69 21.16
C LEU A 36 -6.80 4.00 21.43
N GLY A 37 -6.35 5.08 20.78
CA GLY A 37 -6.93 6.40 20.87
C GLY A 37 -8.32 6.52 20.24
N GLY A 38 -8.89 7.70 20.34
CA GLY A 38 -10.22 8.05 19.84
C GLY A 38 -10.25 9.45 19.21
N ALA A 39 -11.42 10.08 19.26
CA ALA A 39 -11.67 11.39 18.67
C ALA A 39 -10.82 12.52 19.32
N ALA A 40 -10.53 12.42 20.60
CA ALA A 40 -9.75 13.44 21.32
C ALA A 40 -8.30 13.51 20.83
N GLU A 41 -7.64 12.35 20.64
CA GLU A 41 -6.28 12.28 20.12
C GLU A 41 -6.23 12.73 18.65
N VAL A 42 -7.26 12.40 17.86
CA VAL A 42 -7.39 12.92 16.49
C VAL A 42 -7.51 14.42 16.48
N ASP A 43 -8.36 15.00 17.33
CA ASP A 43 -8.53 16.45 17.44
C ASP A 43 -7.21 17.13 17.82
N ALA A 44 -6.49 16.62 18.83
CA ALA A 44 -5.20 17.16 19.25
C ALA A 44 -4.17 17.14 18.10
N ALA A 45 -4.08 16.03 17.36
CA ALA A 45 -3.17 15.89 16.22
C ALA A 45 -3.54 16.83 15.07
N VAL A 46 -4.83 16.94 14.73
CA VAL A 46 -5.31 17.83 13.65
C VAL A 46 -5.11 19.29 14.01
N GLN A 47 -5.34 19.69 15.27
CA GLN A 47 -5.07 21.05 15.73
C GLN A 47 -3.57 21.38 15.66
N SER A 48 -2.69 20.47 16.09
CA SER A 48 -1.24 20.63 15.96
C SER A 48 -0.86 20.78 14.48
N ALA A 49 -1.34 19.87 13.62
CA ALA A 49 -1.11 19.93 12.18
C ALA A 49 -1.60 21.23 11.54
N GLY A 50 -2.79 21.73 11.96
CA GLY A 50 -3.36 22.98 11.48
C GLY A 50 -2.53 24.20 11.88
N ARG A 51 -1.95 24.22 13.09
CA ARG A 51 -1.01 25.29 13.50
C ARG A 51 0.26 25.26 12.65
N ALA A 52 0.87 24.08 12.48
CA ALA A 52 2.09 23.91 11.71
C ALA A 52 1.89 24.22 10.21
N PHE A 53 0.71 23.97 9.65
CA PHE A 53 0.38 24.22 8.25
C PHE A 53 0.58 25.71 7.88
N ARG A 54 0.31 26.64 8.77
CA ARG A 54 0.41 28.08 8.48
C ARG A 54 1.83 28.52 8.06
N SER A 55 2.85 27.98 8.72
CA SER A 55 4.25 28.27 8.41
C SER A 55 4.82 27.31 7.35
N TRP A 56 4.44 26.02 7.41
CA TRP A 56 4.95 25.01 6.50
C TRP A 56 4.51 25.25 5.04
N SER A 57 3.24 25.59 4.82
CA SER A 57 2.68 25.83 3.48
C SER A 57 3.29 27.03 2.75
N THR A 58 3.80 27.99 3.50
CA THR A 58 4.47 29.20 2.96
C THR A 58 5.98 29.05 2.81
N LEU A 59 6.57 27.96 3.34
CA LEU A 59 8.00 27.70 3.18
C LEU A 59 8.31 27.44 1.70
N PRO A 60 9.34 28.09 1.12
CA PRO A 60 9.73 27.87 -0.28
C PRO A 60 9.95 26.39 -0.60
N VAL A 61 9.47 25.96 -1.77
CA VAL A 61 9.54 24.55 -2.23
C VAL A 61 10.95 23.96 -2.10
N PRO A 62 12.04 24.66 -2.52
CA PRO A 62 13.41 24.12 -2.36
C PRO A 62 13.83 23.89 -0.91
N ARG A 63 13.31 24.68 0.03
CA ARG A 63 13.60 24.49 1.47
C ARG A 63 12.90 23.24 2.02
N ARG A 64 11.67 22.98 1.59
CA ARG A 64 10.97 21.73 1.93
C ARG A 64 11.70 20.52 1.36
N ALA A 65 12.11 20.62 0.08
CA ALA A 65 12.88 19.55 -0.57
C ALA A 65 14.21 19.25 0.14
N ALA A 66 14.92 20.26 0.66
CA ALA A 66 16.16 20.06 1.41
C ALA A 66 15.97 19.17 2.64
N ILE A 67 14.87 19.32 3.38
CA ILE A 67 14.53 18.45 4.52
C ILE A 67 14.22 17.01 4.05
N LEU A 68 13.57 16.84 2.91
CA LEU A 68 13.31 15.51 2.33
C LEU A 68 14.60 14.83 1.86
N PHE A 69 15.56 15.56 1.30
CA PHE A 69 16.87 15.01 0.96
C PHE A 69 17.63 14.53 2.20
N GLU A 70 17.59 15.28 3.30
CA GLU A 70 18.18 14.85 4.56
C GLU A 70 17.43 13.66 5.16
N TYR A 71 16.11 13.63 5.06
CA TYR A 71 15.30 12.48 5.48
C TYR A 71 15.65 11.22 4.68
N LYS A 72 15.77 11.34 3.35
CA LYS A 72 16.23 10.24 2.50
C LYS A 72 17.60 9.72 2.94
N ARG A 73 18.56 10.61 3.19
CA ARG A 73 19.89 10.23 3.67
C ARG A 73 19.82 9.45 4.99
N LEU A 74 18.99 9.88 5.92
CA LEU A 74 18.79 9.17 7.20
C LEU A 74 18.11 7.81 6.99
N LEU A 75 17.12 7.71 6.10
CA LEU A 75 16.48 6.44 5.77
C LEU A 75 17.48 5.45 5.15
N ASP A 76 18.35 5.90 4.23
CA ASP A 76 19.39 5.05 3.65
C ASP A 76 20.37 4.56 4.73
N LEU A 77 20.79 5.44 5.65
CA LEU A 77 21.68 5.10 6.76
C LEU A 77 21.06 4.07 7.72
N HIS A 78 19.76 4.15 7.97
CA HIS A 78 19.02 3.30 8.89
C HIS A 78 18.23 2.17 8.20
N ALA A 79 18.48 1.91 6.91
CA ALA A 79 17.65 0.99 6.13
C ALA A 79 17.63 -0.44 6.70
N ASP A 80 18.77 -0.98 7.15
CA ASP A 80 18.84 -2.34 7.73
C ASP A 80 18.21 -2.40 9.13
N GLU A 81 18.35 -1.34 9.95
CA GLU A 81 17.65 -1.19 11.23
C GLU A 81 16.11 -1.23 11.02
N LEU A 82 15.62 -0.44 10.07
CA LEU A 82 14.19 -0.41 9.71
C LEU A 82 13.72 -1.77 9.18
N ALA A 83 14.50 -2.44 8.34
CA ALA A 83 14.16 -3.77 7.84
C ALA A 83 14.04 -4.80 8.96
N ARG A 84 14.98 -4.82 9.91
CA ARG A 84 14.90 -5.70 11.09
C ARG A 84 13.70 -5.38 11.97
N LEU A 85 13.34 -4.11 12.11
CA LEU A 85 12.16 -3.68 12.84
C LEU A 85 10.88 -4.18 12.17
N VAL A 86 10.78 -4.04 10.83
CA VAL A 86 9.69 -4.59 10.01
C VAL A 86 9.59 -6.11 10.19
N THR A 87 10.70 -6.86 10.06
CA THR A 87 10.69 -8.30 10.28
C THR A 87 10.14 -8.66 11.67
N ARG A 88 10.56 -7.94 12.70
CA ARG A 88 10.20 -8.20 14.09
C ARG A 88 8.70 -8.00 14.38
N GLU A 89 8.07 -6.93 13.83
CA GLU A 89 6.65 -6.64 14.10
C GLU A 89 5.68 -7.21 13.07
N ASN A 90 6.16 -7.56 11.85
CA ASN A 90 5.32 -8.06 10.77
C ASN A 90 5.51 -9.57 10.49
N GLY A 91 6.71 -10.10 10.72
CA GLY A 91 7.05 -11.51 10.50
C GLY A 91 7.55 -11.85 9.11
N LYS A 92 7.62 -10.93 8.15
CA LYS A 92 8.21 -11.19 6.82
C LYS A 92 9.73 -11.45 6.92
N THR A 93 10.31 -12.11 5.93
CA THR A 93 11.75 -12.35 5.87
C THR A 93 12.53 -11.05 5.83
N LEU A 94 13.79 -11.07 6.23
CA LEU A 94 14.62 -9.86 6.24
C LEU A 94 14.81 -9.29 4.83
N ASP A 95 14.93 -10.13 3.80
CA ASP A 95 15.05 -9.66 2.41
C ASP A 95 13.76 -9.00 1.90
N GLU A 96 12.59 -9.51 2.29
CA GLU A 96 11.31 -8.89 2.00
C GLU A 96 11.13 -7.58 2.76
N ALA A 97 11.61 -7.49 4.00
CA ALA A 97 11.61 -6.28 4.79
C ALA A 97 12.54 -5.20 4.21
N ARG A 98 13.73 -5.60 3.71
CA ARG A 98 14.61 -4.70 2.95
C ARG A 98 13.93 -4.19 1.68
N GLY A 99 13.16 -5.05 1.01
CA GLY A 99 12.34 -4.66 -0.15
C GLY A 99 11.26 -3.65 0.23
N ASP A 100 10.57 -3.84 1.35
CA ASP A 100 9.58 -2.92 1.90
C ASP A 100 10.17 -1.53 2.14
N VAL A 101 11.26 -1.45 2.90
CA VAL A 101 11.95 -0.20 3.22
C VAL A 101 12.46 0.50 1.96
N ARG A 102 13.15 -0.23 1.07
CA ARG A 102 13.69 0.32 -0.18
C ARG A 102 12.61 0.94 -1.05
N ARG A 103 11.46 0.26 -1.22
CA ARG A 103 10.34 0.78 -2.02
C ARG A 103 9.72 2.03 -1.41
N GLY A 104 9.70 2.14 -0.10
CA GLY A 104 9.30 3.38 0.57
C GLY A 104 10.30 4.52 0.33
N ILE A 105 11.61 4.24 0.42
CA ILE A 105 12.68 5.21 0.16
C ILE A 105 12.61 5.73 -1.29
N GLU A 106 12.28 4.88 -2.27
CA GLU A 106 12.10 5.30 -3.67
C GLU A 106 11.00 6.39 -3.82
N VAL A 107 9.93 6.32 -3.01
CA VAL A 107 8.89 7.37 -3.02
C VAL A 107 9.37 8.65 -2.33
N VAL A 108 10.16 8.55 -1.27
CA VAL A 108 10.81 9.72 -0.66
C VAL A 108 11.76 10.38 -1.65
N ASP A 109 12.54 9.59 -2.39
CA ASP A 109 13.44 10.09 -3.45
C ASP A 109 12.64 10.83 -4.55
N PHE A 110 11.52 10.26 -4.99
CA PHE A 110 10.62 10.92 -5.93
C PHE A 110 10.06 12.24 -5.35
N ALA A 111 9.71 12.27 -4.07
CA ALA A 111 9.25 13.48 -3.38
C ALA A 111 10.32 14.56 -3.24
N CYS A 112 11.62 14.21 -3.22
CA CYS A 112 12.72 15.18 -3.28
C CYS A 112 12.68 16.04 -4.55
N GLY A 113 12.13 15.49 -5.65
CA GLY A 113 11.93 16.19 -6.92
C GLY A 113 10.73 17.16 -6.95
N ILE A 114 10.10 17.45 -5.82
CA ILE A 114 8.82 18.19 -5.72
C ILE A 114 8.84 19.55 -6.43
N ALA A 115 9.99 20.23 -6.50
CA ALA A 115 10.11 21.51 -7.18
C ALA A 115 9.81 21.41 -8.69
N GLN A 116 10.06 20.25 -9.30
CA GLN A 116 9.71 20.01 -10.71
C GLN A 116 8.25 19.53 -10.86
N LEU A 117 7.77 18.74 -9.89
CA LEU A 117 6.45 18.10 -9.92
C LEU A 117 5.30 19.08 -9.64
N THR A 118 5.59 20.22 -8.99
CA THR A 118 4.59 21.24 -8.64
C THR A 118 4.61 22.46 -9.57
N LYS A 119 5.41 22.45 -10.65
CA LYS A 119 5.38 23.51 -11.64
C LYS A 119 3.99 23.64 -12.27
N GLY A 120 3.57 24.90 -12.45
CA GLY A 120 2.38 25.24 -13.22
C GLY A 120 2.67 25.46 -14.70
N GLU A 121 1.63 25.74 -15.44
CA GLU A 121 1.65 26.06 -16.86
C GLU A 121 1.49 27.57 -17.04
N SER A 122 2.02 28.12 -18.14
CA SER A 122 1.88 29.52 -18.52
C SER A 122 1.50 29.60 -19.99
N LEU A 123 0.47 30.38 -20.31
CA LEU A 123 0.07 30.72 -21.68
C LEU A 123 -0.05 32.22 -21.78
N PRO A 124 0.99 32.91 -22.34
CA PRO A 124 0.90 34.32 -22.66
C PRO A 124 -0.12 34.57 -23.79
N GLN A 125 -0.79 35.72 -23.75
CA GLN A 125 -1.76 36.13 -24.78
C GLN A 125 -2.88 35.11 -25.02
N VAL A 126 -3.42 34.52 -23.94
CA VAL A 126 -4.59 33.63 -24.05
C VAL A 126 -5.83 34.34 -24.64
N ALA A 127 -5.85 35.65 -24.46
CA ALA A 127 -6.75 36.60 -25.19
C ALA A 127 -6.00 37.92 -25.29
N ASP A 128 -6.60 38.90 -25.95
CA ASP A 128 -5.99 40.23 -26.16
C ASP A 128 -5.62 40.88 -24.82
N GLN A 129 -4.32 41.09 -24.61
CA GLN A 129 -3.69 41.63 -23.38
C GLN A 129 -3.95 40.78 -22.12
N ILE A 130 -4.28 39.50 -22.24
CA ILE A 130 -4.52 38.60 -21.12
C ILE A 130 -3.53 37.44 -21.15
N ASP A 131 -2.77 37.28 -20.04
CA ASP A 131 -1.93 36.15 -19.77
C ASP A 131 -2.61 35.21 -18.78
N ALA A 132 -2.38 33.90 -18.90
CA ALA A 132 -2.87 32.88 -17.97
C ALA A 132 -1.69 32.11 -17.36
N VAL A 133 -1.75 31.88 -16.04
CA VAL A 133 -0.79 31.05 -15.30
C VAL A 133 -1.55 30.10 -14.40
N THR A 134 -1.08 28.86 -14.27
CA THR A 134 -1.55 27.93 -13.23
C THR A 134 -0.53 27.79 -12.12
N MET A 135 -1.00 27.57 -10.90
CA MET A 135 -0.18 27.31 -9.71
C MET A 135 -0.74 26.11 -8.98
N ARG A 136 0.14 25.30 -8.37
CA ARG A 136 -0.24 24.22 -7.47
C ARG A 136 -0.06 24.65 -6.02
N GLU A 137 -1.10 24.50 -5.23
CA GLU A 137 -1.15 24.89 -3.81
C GLU A 137 -1.50 23.70 -2.92
N PRO A 138 -0.95 23.64 -1.70
CA PRO A 138 -1.34 22.63 -0.71
C PRO A 138 -2.82 22.75 -0.34
N ILE A 139 -3.40 21.64 0.14
CA ILE A 139 -4.83 21.57 0.47
C ILE A 139 -5.12 21.71 1.97
N GLY A 140 -4.12 21.50 2.84
CA GLY A 140 -4.30 21.61 4.28
C GLY A 140 -3.74 20.44 5.09
N VAL A 141 -4.45 20.01 6.13
CA VAL A 141 -4.13 18.80 6.90
C VAL A 141 -4.61 17.57 6.12
N CYS A 142 -3.69 16.67 5.80
CA CYS A 142 -3.98 15.39 5.15
C CYS A 142 -3.91 14.25 6.16
N ALA A 143 -4.75 13.23 6.00
CA ALA A 143 -4.72 12.03 6.83
C ALA A 143 -4.34 10.80 6.00
N GLY A 144 -3.61 9.87 6.61
CA GLY A 144 -3.28 8.57 6.05
C GLY A 144 -3.62 7.43 6.99
N ILE A 145 -4.25 6.38 6.47
CA ILE A 145 -4.63 5.17 7.21
C ILE A 145 -4.00 3.99 6.50
N THR A 146 -3.09 3.27 7.17
CA THR A 146 -2.25 2.27 6.52
C THR A 146 -2.42 0.88 7.14
N PRO A 147 -2.26 -0.19 6.31
CA PRO A 147 -2.39 -1.58 6.73
C PRO A 147 -1.12 -2.10 7.42
N PHE A 148 -1.20 -3.35 7.88
CA PHE A 148 -0.09 -4.00 8.59
C PHE A 148 0.97 -4.61 7.67
N ASN A 149 0.63 -4.93 6.42
CA ASN A 149 1.45 -5.81 5.59
C ASN A 149 2.71 -5.16 4.99
N PHE A 150 2.77 -3.83 4.93
CA PHE A 150 3.94 -3.05 4.54
C PHE A 150 4.12 -1.85 5.48
N PRO A 151 4.71 -2.08 6.66
CA PRO A 151 4.81 -1.05 7.70
C PRO A 151 5.64 0.18 7.31
N ALA A 152 6.61 0.03 6.39
CA ALA A 152 7.44 1.11 5.89
C ALA A 152 6.91 1.69 4.59
N MET A 153 6.69 0.85 3.57
CA MET A 153 6.38 1.28 2.21
C MET A 153 5.07 2.06 2.11
N VAL A 154 3.97 1.51 2.65
CA VAL A 154 2.65 2.11 2.46
C VAL A 154 2.48 3.46 3.16
N PRO A 155 2.95 3.69 4.39
CA PRO A 155 3.00 5.04 4.95
C PRO A 155 3.82 6.01 4.09
N MET A 156 4.98 5.56 3.56
CA MET A 156 5.84 6.37 2.71
C MET A 156 5.27 6.63 1.31
N TRP A 157 4.22 5.95 0.87
CA TRP A 157 3.47 6.36 -0.32
C TRP A 157 2.70 7.66 -0.14
N MET A 158 2.35 8.00 1.09
CA MET A 158 1.41 9.07 1.42
C MET A 158 2.10 10.31 1.99
N PHE A 159 2.65 10.21 3.22
CA PHE A 159 3.12 11.39 3.96
C PHE A 159 4.27 12.15 3.28
N PRO A 160 5.26 11.51 2.60
CA PRO A 160 6.36 12.29 2.01
C PRO A 160 5.88 13.21 0.89
N LEU A 161 4.99 12.71 0.02
CA LEU A 161 4.40 13.51 -1.06
C LEU A 161 3.50 14.63 -0.52
N ALA A 162 2.63 14.31 0.44
CA ALA A 162 1.77 15.31 1.07
C ALA A 162 2.59 16.47 1.69
N ILE A 163 3.62 16.12 2.46
CA ILE A 163 4.51 17.07 3.16
C ILE A 163 5.35 17.86 2.14
N ALA A 164 5.89 17.20 1.12
CA ALA A 164 6.61 17.87 0.03
C ALA A 164 5.75 18.92 -0.69
N CYS A 165 4.47 18.60 -0.94
CA CYS A 165 3.50 19.52 -1.52
C CYS A 165 3.18 20.73 -0.62
N GLY A 166 3.60 20.72 0.64
CA GLY A 166 3.36 21.82 1.60
C GLY A 166 2.19 21.58 2.54
N ASN A 167 1.63 20.36 2.58
CA ASN A 167 0.62 19.96 3.54
C ASN A 167 1.25 19.51 4.86
N THR A 168 0.42 19.41 5.90
CA THR A 168 0.73 18.68 7.13
C THR A 168 0.01 17.33 7.12
N PHE A 169 0.48 16.39 7.92
CA PHE A 169 0.02 15.02 7.83
C PHE A 169 -0.26 14.39 9.20
N VAL A 170 -1.39 13.68 9.31
CA VAL A 170 -1.73 12.82 10.44
C VAL A 170 -1.79 11.38 9.96
N LEU A 171 -0.88 10.54 10.42
CA LEU A 171 -0.82 9.11 10.09
C LEU A 171 -1.51 8.29 11.16
N LYS A 172 -2.42 7.40 10.75
CA LYS A 172 -2.91 6.29 11.56
C LYS A 172 -2.31 4.99 11.01
N PRO A 173 -1.18 4.51 11.54
CA PRO A 173 -0.64 3.21 11.14
C PRO A 173 -1.52 2.08 11.68
N SER A 174 -1.33 0.85 11.16
CA SER A 174 -1.97 -0.32 11.76
C SER A 174 -1.50 -0.49 13.21
N GLU A 175 -2.44 -0.76 14.11
CA GLU A 175 -2.17 -1.06 15.51
C GLU A 175 -1.35 -2.34 15.71
N LYS A 176 -1.26 -3.19 14.69
CA LYS A 176 -0.45 -4.43 14.72
C LYS A 176 1.03 -4.20 14.47
N VAL A 177 1.39 -3.10 13.76
CA VAL A 177 2.77 -2.79 13.34
C VAL A 177 3.10 -1.30 13.52
N PRO A 178 3.03 -0.76 14.74
CA PRO A 178 3.21 0.66 15.01
C PRO A 178 4.67 1.11 15.09
N LEU A 179 5.62 0.18 15.35
CA LEU A 179 7.00 0.50 15.68
C LEU A 179 7.74 1.14 14.51
N THR A 180 7.60 0.57 13.32
CA THR A 180 8.23 1.11 12.09
C THR A 180 7.73 2.52 11.80
N ALA A 181 6.43 2.78 11.91
CA ALA A 181 5.85 4.11 11.65
C ALA A 181 6.39 5.17 12.63
N LEU A 182 6.54 4.84 13.91
CA LEU A 182 7.14 5.72 14.91
C LEU A 182 8.61 6.02 14.57
N ARG A 183 9.39 4.98 14.19
CA ARG A 183 10.79 5.16 13.83
C ARG A 183 10.97 6.01 12.56
N LEU A 184 10.11 5.84 11.57
CA LEU A 184 10.08 6.70 10.38
C LEU A 184 9.84 8.18 10.75
N ALA A 185 8.92 8.44 11.69
CA ALA A 185 8.64 9.80 12.15
C ALA A 185 9.81 10.40 12.94
N GLU A 186 10.46 9.63 13.82
CA GLU A 186 11.66 10.07 14.54
C GLU A 186 12.78 10.49 13.58
N LEU A 187 13.05 9.69 12.53
CA LEU A 187 14.04 10.02 11.52
C LEU A 187 13.65 11.29 10.74
N PHE A 188 12.37 11.51 10.50
CA PHE A 188 11.92 12.71 9.82
C PHE A 188 12.08 13.97 10.68
N LEU A 189 11.81 13.88 11.98
CA LEU A 189 12.11 14.96 12.93
C LEU A 189 13.62 15.25 13.01
N GLN A 190 14.46 14.20 13.02
CA GLN A 190 15.92 14.33 12.98
C GLN A 190 16.42 15.01 11.70
N ALA A 191 15.72 14.83 10.57
CA ALA A 191 15.99 15.52 9.31
C ALA A 191 15.64 17.03 9.35
N GLY A 192 15.11 17.52 10.46
CA GLY A 192 14.73 18.92 10.64
C GLY A 192 13.29 19.26 10.27
N LEU A 193 12.40 18.25 10.17
CA LEU A 193 10.98 18.52 9.98
C LEU A 193 10.42 19.24 11.19
N PRO A 194 9.73 20.40 11.03
CA PRO A 194 9.15 21.12 12.16
C PRO A 194 8.08 20.30 12.90
N ALA A 195 8.00 20.49 14.22
CA ALA A 195 6.96 19.91 15.06
C ALA A 195 5.55 20.20 14.50
N GLY A 196 4.65 19.23 14.60
CA GLY A 196 3.28 19.32 14.11
C GLY A 196 3.10 19.10 12.59
N VAL A 197 4.15 19.16 11.78
CA VAL A 197 4.04 18.88 10.31
C VAL A 197 3.69 17.41 10.08
N PHE A 198 4.23 16.50 10.88
CA PHE A 198 3.90 15.07 10.85
C PHE A 198 3.50 14.59 12.24
N ASN A 199 2.33 13.96 12.35
CA ASN A 199 1.77 13.43 13.59
C ASN A 199 1.35 11.99 13.39
N ILE A 200 1.39 11.16 14.46
CA ILE A 200 0.93 9.78 14.48
C ILE A 200 -0.11 9.60 15.57
N VAL A 201 -1.29 9.10 15.20
CA VAL A 201 -2.35 8.70 16.12
C VAL A 201 -2.61 7.20 15.95
N HIS A 202 -2.39 6.45 17.02
CA HIS A 202 -2.71 5.02 17.06
C HIS A 202 -4.17 4.79 17.42
N GLY A 203 -4.76 3.71 16.92
CA GLY A 203 -6.12 3.33 17.26
C GLY A 203 -6.78 2.48 16.18
N GLY A 204 -8.00 2.05 16.48
CA GLY A 204 -8.84 1.24 15.61
C GLY A 204 -9.83 2.07 14.79
N ARG A 205 -11.05 1.52 14.62
CA ARG A 205 -12.13 2.11 13.83
C ARG A 205 -12.51 3.52 14.29
N GLU A 206 -12.52 3.77 15.59
CA GLU A 206 -12.90 5.07 16.16
C GLU A 206 -12.00 6.21 15.63
N VAL A 207 -10.67 5.98 15.55
CA VAL A 207 -9.72 6.94 14.97
C VAL A 207 -9.93 7.08 13.46
N VAL A 208 -10.22 5.98 12.75
CA VAL A 208 -10.53 6.02 11.31
C VAL A 208 -11.74 6.90 11.02
N ASP A 209 -12.85 6.67 11.75
CA ASP A 209 -14.09 7.41 11.58
C ASP A 209 -13.89 8.89 11.97
N ALA A 210 -13.14 9.17 13.05
CA ALA A 210 -12.80 10.53 13.47
C ALA A 210 -12.00 11.28 12.41
N LEU A 211 -10.97 10.67 11.80
CA LEU A 211 -10.20 11.30 10.70
C LEU A 211 -11.08 11.59 9.47
N CYS A 212 -12.00 10.67 9.13
CA CYS A 212 -12.91 10.86 8.01
C CYS A 212 -13.93 11.97 8.22
N THR A 213 -14.32 12.25 9.47
CA THR A 213 -15.39 13.23 9.79
C THR A 213 -14.84 14.57 10.27
N HIS A 214 -13.58 14.64 10.77
CA HIS A 214 -13.02 15.84 11.39
C HIS A 214 -12.97 17.03 10.42
N PRO A 215 -13.56 18.20 10.75
CA PRO A 215 -13.67 19.34 9.82
C PRO A 215 -12.32 19.94 9.40
N GLY A 216 -11.28 19.78 10.22
CA GLY A 216 -9.92 20.27 9.92
C GLY A 216 -9.12 19.37 8.96
N VAL A 217 -9.59 18.16 8.60
CA VAL A 217 -8.92 17.25 7.64
C VAL A 217 -9.42 17.54 6.24
N ALA A 218 -8.51 17.81 5.30
CA ALA A 218 -8.81 18.14 3.91
C ALA A 218 -8.86 16.89 3.00
N SER A 219 -8.06 15.87 3.30
CA SER A 219 -8.03 14.64 2.51
C SER A 219 -7.73 13.41 3.36
N VAL A 220 -8.21 12.26 2.90
CA VAL A 220 -7.94 10.94 3.49
C VAL A 220 -7.38 10.00 2.43
N SER A 221 -6.21 9.43 2.72
CA SER A 221 -5.60 8.35 1.95
C SER A 221 -5.71 7.07 2.76
N PHE A 222 -6.18 5.99 2.14
CA PHE A 222 -6.42 4.71 2.79
C PHE A 222 -5.88 3.55 1.97
N VAL A 223 -5.29 2.56 2.64
CA VAL A 223 -4.99 1.25 2.07
C VAL A 223 -5.44 0.18 3.09
N GLY A 224 -6.23 -0.80 2.63
CA GLY A 224 -6.70 -1.89 3.48
C GLY A 224 -7.70 -2.80 2.77
N SER A 225 -8.60 -3.48 3.50
CA SER A 225 -9.63 -4.34 2.89
C SER A 225 -10.69 -3.53 2.14
N SER A 226 -11.27 -4.10 1.07
CA SER A 226 -12.28 -3.43 0.23
C SER A 226 -13.50 -2.93 0.99
N GLY A 227 -13.97 -3.68 2.00
CA GLY A 227 -15.10 -3.25 2.83
C GLY A 227 -14.79 -1.98 3.61
N VAL A 228 -13.58 -1.89 4.19
CA VAL A 228 -13.13 -0.69 4.92
C VAL A 228 -12.78 0.44 3.94
N ALA A 229 -12.18 0.15 2.78
CA ALA A 229 -11.91 1.16 1.75
C ALA A 229 -13.20 1.86 1.28
N LYS A 230 -14.25 1.08 1.02
CA LYS A 230 -15.58 1.61 0.68
C LYS A 230 -16.17 2.45 1.81
N HIS A 231 -16.07 1.99 3.06
CA HIS A 231 -16.53 2.74 4.24
C HIS A 231 -15.81 4.09 4.36
N VAL A 232 -14.48 4.11 4.32
CA VAL A 232 -13.65 5.31 4.41
C VAL A 232 -13.98 6.28 3.27
N TYR A 233 -14.07 5.79 2.03
CA TYR A 233 -14.45 6.61 0.88
C TYR A 233 -15.83 7.25 1.06
N THR A 234 -16.82 6.45 1.44
CA THR A 234 -18.20 6.92 1.63
C THR A 234 -18.26 7.98 2.74
N LEU A 235 -17.61 7.70 3.87
CA LEU A 235 -17.65 8.60 5.03
C LEU A 235 -16.88 9.91 4.78
N ALA A 236 -15.66 9.83 4.24
CA ALA A 236 -14.84 11.00 3.93
C ALA A 236 -15.50 11.89 2.86
N SER A 237 -16.05 11.29 1.79
CA SER A 237 -16.74 12.02 0.72
C SER A 237 -18.02 12.70 1.20
N ALA A 238 -18.78 12.05 2.09
CA ALA A 238 -19.97 12.65 2.72
C ALA A 238 -19.63 13.91 3.55
N HIS A 239 -18.37 14.03 4.01
CA HIS A 239 -17.86 15.20 4.73
C HIS A 239 -17.02 16.15 3.84
N GLY A 240 -17.18 16.05 2.51
CA GLY A 240 -16.55 16.96 1.54
C GLY A 240 -15.03 16.85 1.41
N LYS A 241 -14.44 15.73 1.88
CA LYS A 241 -12.99 15.52 1.81
C LYS A 241 -12.59 14.85 0.48
N ARG A 242 -11.38 15.15 0.00
CA ARG A 242 -10.76 14.31 -1.01
C ARG A 242 -10.46 12.95 -0.41
N CYS A 243 -10.71 11.89 -1.16
CA CYS A 243 -10.43 10.53 -0.70
C CYS A 243 -9.83 9.68 -1.82
N GLN A 244 -8.78 8.95 -1.48
CA GLN A 244 -8.22 7.86 -2.26
C GLN A 244 -8.13 6.64 -1.35
N ALA A 245 -8.84 5.57 -1.68
CA ALA A 245 -8.96 4.39 -0.84
C ALA A 245 -8.70 3.11 -1.65
N ALA A 246 -7.48 2.57 -1.51
CA ALA A 246 -7.11 1.29 -2.10
C ALA A 246 -7.64 0.14 -1.25
N GLY A 247 -8.34 -0.77 -1.92
CA GLY A 247 -8.99 -1.94 -1.32
C GLY A 247 -8.19 -3.24 -1.51
N GLY A 248 -8.87 -4.37 -1.29
CA GLY A 248 -8.34 -5.72 -1.47
C GLY A 248 -8.15 -6.11 -2.93
N ALA A 249 -7.67 -7.34 -3.14
CA ALA A 249 -7.32 -7.85 -4.45
C ALA A 249 -7.57 -9.36 -4.57
N LYS A 250 -7.70 -9.83 -5.80
CA LYS A 250 -7.64 -11.26 -6.16
C LYS A 250 -6.84 -11.39 -7.45
N ASN A 251 -5.52 -11.25 -7.34
CA ASN A 251 -4.66 -11.19 -8.52
C ASN A 251 -4.44 -12.58 -9.11
N VAL A 252 -4.46 -12.63 -10.45
CA VAL A 252 -4.29 -13.86 -11.24
C VAL A 252 -2.94 -13.86 -11.91
N LEU A 253 -2.26 -15.00 -11.82
CA LEU A 253 -1.06 -15.37 -12.58
C LEU A 253 -1.51 -16.32 -13.69
N LEU A 254 -1.58 -15.82 -14.92
CA LEU A 254 -1.98 -16.59 -16.10
C LEU A 254 -0.75 -17.14 -16.81
N VAL A 255 -0.68 -18.44 -16.99
CA VAL A 255 0.44 -19.12 -17.64
C VAL A 255 -0.01 -19.73 -18.95
N MET A 256 0.61 -19.29 -20.03
CA MET A 256 0.42 -19.83 -21.37
C MET A 256 1.33 -21.07 -21.60
N PRO A 257 0.98 -21.95 -22.56
CA PRO A 257 1.81 -23.15 -22.84
C PRO A 257 3.26 -22.86 -23.28
N ASP A 258 3.52 -21.65 -23.76
CA ASP A 258 4.83 -21.16 -24.24
C ASP A 258 5.62 -20.36 -23.22
N ALA A 259 5.15 -20.33 -21.94
CA ALA A 259 5.84 -19.62 -20.87
C ALA A 259 7.22 -20.26 -20.57
N GLU A 260 8.23 -19.39 -20.32
CA GLU A 260 9.56 -19.89 -19.93
C GLU A 260 9.47 -20.50 -18.50
N PRO A 261 9.86 -21.78 -18.31
CA PRO A 261 9.52 -22.51 -17.09
C PRO A 261 10.18 -21.97 -15.82
N ASP A 262 11.49 -21.71 -15.84
CA ASP A 262 12.25 -21.46 -14.61
C ASP A 262 12.02 -20.06 -14.06
N SER A 263 12.01 -19.03 -14.90
CA SER A 263 11.72 -17.67 -14.49
C SER A 263 10.25 -17.51 -14.05
N THR A 264 9.33 -18.19 -14.74
CA THR A 264 7.91 -18.21 -14.39
C THR A 264 7.69 -18.88 -13.03
N LEU A 265 8.34 -20.04 -12.76
CA LEU A 265 8.24 -20.70 -11.46
C LEU A 265 8.73 -19.79 -10.31
N ARG A 266 9.92 -19.18 -10.48
CA ARG A 266 10.44 -18.23 -9.49
C ARG A 266 9.47 -17.06 -9.25
N ALA A 267 8.89 -16.52 -10.33
CA ALA A 267 7.92 -15.42 -10.26
C ALA A 267 6.63 -15.83 -9.53
N ILE A 268 6.08 -17.02 -9.81
CA ILE A 268 4.89 -17.56 -9.13
C ILE A 268 5.17 -17.74 -7.64
N LEU A 269 6.27 -18.41 -7.28
CA LEU A 269 6.61 -18.65 -5.87
C LEU A 269 6.80 -17.35 -5.10
N GLY A 270 7.59 -16.42 -5.64
CA GLY A 270 7.83 -15.12 -5.02
C GLY A 270 6.57 -14.26 -4.90
N SER A 271 5.66 -14.36 -5.88
CA SER A 271 4.39 -13.64 -5.86
C SER A 271 3.40 -14.22 -4.85
N SER A 272 3.22 -15.55 -4.86
CA SER A 272 2.14 -16.20 -4.11
C SER A 272 2.48 -16.48 -2.65
N TYR A 273 3.73 -16.77 -2.35
CA TYR A 273 4.17 -17.19 -1.01
C TYR A 273 5.07 -16.15 -0.32
N GLY A 274 5.60 -15.19 -1.05
CA GLY A 274 6.33 -14.07 -0.44
C GLY A 274 5.46 -13.30 0.55
N CYS A 275 6.03 -12.87 1.69
CA CYS A 275 5.33 -12.29 2.84
C CYS A 275 4.17 -13.17 3.33
N ALA A 276 4.31 -14.51 3.24
CA ALA A 276 3.22 -15.46 3.53
C ALA A 276 1.91 -15.12 2.78
N GLY A 277 1.99 -14.65 1.52
CA GLY A 277 0.84 -14.26 0.72
C GLY A 277 0.11 -12.98 1.17
N GLN A 278 0.63 -12.25 2.15
CA GLN A 278 -0.01 -11.06 2.71
C GLN A 278 0.38 -9.78 1.95
N ARG A 279 0.26 -9.79 0.64
CA ARG A 279 0.49 -8.65 -0.25
C ARG A 279 -0.76 -8.32 -1.05
N CYS A 280 -1.08 -7.04 -1.19
CA CYS A 280 -2.14 -6.59 -2.10
C CYS A 280 -1.89 -6.98 -3.57
N MET A 281 -0.62 -7.20 -3.94
CA MET A 281 -0.19 -7.62 -5.28
C MET A 281 0.21 -9.10 -5.34
N ALA A 282 -0.03 -9.90 -4.28
CA ALA A 282 0.25 -11.34 -4.31
C ALA A 282 -0.61 -12.05 -5.37
N GLY A 283 0.00 -12.92 -6.17
CA GLY A 283 -0.72 -13.86 -7.02
C GLY A 283 -1.41 -14.90 -6.14
N SER A 284 -2.73 -14.82 -6.01
CA SER A 284 -3.54 -15.73 -5.19
C SER A 284 -4.29 -16.77 -6.02
N VAL A 285 -4.28 -16.59 -7.35
CA VAL A 285 -4.84 -17.51 -8.33
C VAL A 285 -3.80 -17.79 -9.42
N LEU A 286 -3.61 -19.06 -9.75
CA LEU A 286 -2.84 -19.53 -10.87
C LEU A 286 -3.80 -20.09 -11.92
N MET A 287 -3.70 -19.65 -13.17
CA MET A 287 -4.44 -20.19 -14.29
C MET A 287 -3.46 -20.77 -15.32
N GLY A 288 -3.51 -22.07 -15.59
CA GLY A 288 -2.78 -22.70 -16.69
C GLY A 288 -3.69 -22.89 -17.89
N VAL A 289 -3.37 -22.28 -19.02
CA VAL A 289 -4.18 -22.39 -20.25
C VAL A 289 -4.02 -23.79 -20.87
N GLY A 290 -5.14 -24.53 -20.91
CA GLY A 290 -5.19 -25.93 -21.31
C GLY A 290 -4.81 -26.88 -20.17
N ARG A 291 -5.47 -28.05 -20.14
CA ARG A 291 -5.28 -29.07 -19.08
C ARG A 291 -3.81 -29.43 -18.85
N LYS A 292 -3.09 -29.70 -19.93
CA LYS A 292 -1.67 -30.10 -19.86
C LYS A 292 -0.81 -29.07 -19.16
N THR A 293 -0.97 -27.80 -19.53
CA THR A 293 -0.24 -26.68 -18.93
C THR A 293 -0.55 -26.57 -17.43
N ALA A 294 -1.83 -26.63 -17.06
CA ALA A 294 -2.23 -26.54 -15.66
C ALA A 294 -1.69 -27.70 -14.80
N ASP A 295 -1.71 -28.94 -15.33
CA ASP A 295 -1.17 -30.12 -14.63
C ASP A 295 0.35 -30.03 -14.49
N GLU A 296 1.07 -29.56 -15.51
CA GLU A 296 2.51 -29.30 -15.43
C GLU A 296 2.84 -28.26 -14.35
N TRP A 297 2.11 -27.16 -14.31
CA TRP A 297 2.35 -26.10 -13.32
C TRP A 297 1.92 -26.51 -11.90
N ARG A 298 0.87 -27.33 -11.73
CA ARG A 298 0.57 -27.97 -10.44
C ARG A 298 1.78 -28.73 -9.92
N ASP A 299 2.38 -29.59 -10.75
CA ASP A 299 3.48 -30.46 -10.35
C ASP A 299 4.78 -29.66 -10.09
N ARG A 300 5.09 -28.67 -10.93
CA ARG A 300 6.24 -27.75 -10.73
C ARG A 300 6.14 -26.96 -9.44
N VAL A 301 4.98 -26.35 -9.17
CA VAL A 301 4.76 -25.58 -7.96
C VAL A 301 4.80 -26.48 -6.73
N SER A 302 4.15 -27.65 -6.76
CA SER A 302 4.20 -28.63 -5.66
C SER A 302 5.62 -29.07 -5.34
N GLY A 303 6.41 -29.40 -6.36
CA GLY A 303 7.82 -29.80 -6.21
C GLY A 303 8.67 -28.68 -5.59
N ALA A 304 8.46 -27.43 -6.00
CA ALA A 304 9.19 -26.30 -5.44
C ALA A 304 8.78 -25.98 -3.99
N LEU A 305 7.50 -26.10 -3.66
CA LEU A 305 7.00 -25.89 -2.30
C LEU A 305 7.52 -26.92 -1.31
N ALA A 306 7.87 -28.13 -1.75
CA ALA A 306 8.47 -29.15 -0.89
C ALA A 306 9.82 -28.73 -0.30
N SER A 307 10.53 -27.79 -0.96
CA SER A 307 11.81 -27.25 -0.52
C SER A 307 11.70 -25.88 0.19
N LEU A 308 10.51 -25.29 0.24
CA LEU A 308 10.30 -23.97 0.87
C LEU A 308 10.42 -24.09 2.39
N LYS A 309 11.42 -23.42 2.96
CA LYS A 309 11.67 -23.40 4.41
C LYS A 309 10.81 -22.34 5.11
N VAL A 310 9.83 -22.80 5.87
CA VAL A 310 9.03 -21.95 6.76
C VAL A 310 9.69 -21.91 8.12
N ASP A 311 10.07 -20.74 8.62
CA ASP A 311 10.84 -20.62 9.86
C ASP A 311 10.64 -19.26 10.56
N ASP A 312 11.15 -19.15 11.80
CA ASP A 312 11.21 -17.91 12.59
C ASP A 312 12.16 -16.89 11.93
N THR A 313 11.57 -15.96 11.22
CA THR A 313 12.28 -14.89 10.47
C THR A 313 13.00 -13.91 11.38
N SER A 314 12.65 -13.85 12.66
CA SER A 314 13.31 -12.98 13.64
C SER A 314 14.63 -13.57 14.16
N ARG A 315 14.86 -14.88 13.95
CA ARG A 315 16.06 -15.61 14.36
C ARG A 315 16.84 -16.22 13.21
N ASN A 316 16.19 -16.44 12.05
CA ASN A 316 16.79 -17.07 10.89
C ASN A 316 16.63 -16.21 9.63
N ASP A 317 17.69 -15.47 9.28
CA ASP A 317 17.72 -14.64 8.06
C ASP A 317 17.62 -15.46 6.76
N ALA A 318 17.83 -16.81 6.83
CA ALA A 318 17.70 -17.73 5.68
C ALA A 318 16.31 -18.38 5.56
N ALA A 319 15.32 -17.96 6.38
CA ALA A 319 13.95 -18.41 6.23
C ALA A 319 13.39 -18.04 4.85
N GLY A 320 12.74 -18.99 4.19
CA GLY A 320 12.12 -18.79 2.85
C GLY A 320 10.72 -18.18 2.94
N MET A 321 10.00 -18.40 4.04
CA MET A 321 8.69 -17.82 4.32
C MET A 321 8.51 -17.67 5.84
N GLY A 322 7.92 -16.56 6.25
CA GLY A 322 7.56 -16.26 7.64
C GLY A 322 6.10 -16.57 7.98
N PRO A 323 5.64 -16.16 9.16
CA PRO A 323 4.26 -16.34 9.64
C PRO A 323 3.27 -15.36 8.99
N VAL A 324 1.97 -15.58 9.23
CA VAL A 324 0.93 -14.57 9.06
C VAL A 324 0.90 -13.65 10.29
N ILE A 325 0.18 -12.53 10.18
CA ILE A 325 0.29 -11.43 11.15
C ILE A 325 -0.19 -11.76 12.56
N ASP A 326 -1.20 -12.60 12.72
CA ASP A 326 -1.78 -12.93 14.02
C ASP A 326 -2.53 -14.27 14.04
N ALA A 327 -2.95 -14.70 15.25
CA ALA A 327 -3.70 -15.93 15.47
C ALA A 327 -5.06 -15.95 14.76
N ALA A 328 -5.71 -14.80 14.60
CA ALA A 328 -7.00 -14.73 13.91
C ALA A 328 -6.84 -15.02 12.41
N ALA A 329 -5.79 -14.46 11.77
CA ALA A 329 -5.45 -14.76 10.39
C ALA A 329 -5.06 -16.23 10.20
N GLN A 330 -4.25 -16.78 11.10
CA GLN A 330 -3.88 -18.19 11.11
C GLN A 330 -5.12 -19.10 11.19
N THR A 331 -5.97 -18.90 12.19
CA THR A 331 -7.19 -19.70 12.40
C THR A 331 -8.10 -19.65 11.17
N ARG A 332 -8.35 -18.46 10.62
CA ARG A 332 -9.18 -18.27 9.42
C ARG A 332 -8.64 -19.02 8.22
N LEU A 333 -7.34 -18.94 7.96
CA LEU A 333 -6.70 -19.60 6.82
C LEU A 333 -6.72 -21.11 6.97
N GLU A 334 -6.43 -21.63 8.16
CA GLU A 334 -6.51 -23.06 8.48
C GLU A 334 -7.94 -23.62 8.29
N GLN A 335 -8.97 -22.84 8.66
CA GLN A 335 -10.37 -23.21 8.41
C GLN A 335 -10.68 -23.27 6.92
N VAL A 336 -10.24 -22.26 6.13
CA VAL A 336 -10.43 -22.23 4.66
C VAL A 336 -9.76 -23.44 3.99
N ILE A 337 -8.50 -23.74 4.35
CA ILE A 337 -7.77 -24.87 3.78
C ILE A 337 -8.47 -26.20 4.11
N ARG A 338 -8.94 -26.35 5.34
CA ARG A 338 -9.64 -27.57 5.80
C ARG A 338 -10.98 -27.77 5.09
N ALA A 339 -11.71 -26.67 4.84
CA ALA A 339 -13.01 -26.72 4.18
C ALA A 339 -12.92 -26.79 2.64
N ALA A 340 -11.75 -26.59 2.05
CA ALA A 340 -11.58 -26.58 0.59
C ALA A 340 -12.11 -27.86 -0.10
N PRO A 341 -11.84 -29.09 0.39
CA PRO A 341 -12.37 -30.32 -0.22
C PRO A 341 -13.91 -30.40 -0.23
N GLU A 342 -14.59 -29.81 0.75
CA GLU A 342 -16.07 -29.79 0.83
C GLU A 342 -16.69 -28.96 -0.31
N THR A 343 -15.92 -28.04 -0.91
CA THR A 343 -16.34 -27.22 -2.05
C THR A 343 -16.08 -27.88 -3.41
N GLY A 344 -15.39 -29.04 -3.43
CA GLY A 344 -14.96 -29.75 -4.65
C GLY A 344 -13.54 -29.39 -5.10
N ALA A 345 -12.83 -28.55 -4.37
CA ALA A 345 -11.39 -28.32 -4.60
C ALA A 345 -10.56 -29.44 -4.00
N GLU A 346 -9.32 -29.61 -4.46
CA GLU A 346 -8.37 -30.59 -3.94
C GLU A 346 -7.16 -29.89 -3.32
N VAL A 347 -6.66 -30.41 -2.20
CA VAL A 347 -5.36 -29.97 -1.67
C VAL A 347 -4.27 -30.72 -2.44
N ALA A 348 -3.74 -30.08 -3.50
CA ALA A 348 -2.69 -30.68 -4.33
C ALA A 348 -1.35 -30.78 -3.59
N PHE A 349 -1.07 -29.79 -2.77
CA PHE A 349 0.13 -29.78 -1.93
C PHE A 349 -0.10 -28.92 -0.67
N ARG A 350 0.46 -29.39 0.44
CA ARG A 350 0.57 -28.63 1.68
C ARG A 350 1.94 -28.86 2.28
N GLY A 351 2.71 -27.79 2.46
CA GLY A 351 4.06 -27.83 3.01
C GLY A 351 4.12 -28.03 4.51
N SER A 352 5.30 -27.86 5.10
CA SER A 352 5.47 -27.84 6.56
C SER A 352 4.87 -26.57 7.16
N GLY A 353 4.28 -26.68 8.35
CA GLY A 353 3.66 -25.55 9.07
C GLY A 353 4.65 -24.61 9.75
N GLY A 354 5.97 -24.88 9.68
CA GLY A 354 6.98 -24.12 10.40
C GLY A 354 7.05 -24.45 11.89
N PRO A 355 7.68 -23.58 12.72
CA PRO A 355 7.75 -23.75 14.18
C PRO A 355 6.37 -23.85 14.84
N ALA A 356 6.30 -24.53 15.98
CA ALA A 356 5.07 -24.66 16.76
C ALA A 356 4.66 -23.35 17.45
N GLU A 357 5.62 -22.49 17.74
CA GLU A 357 5.42 -21.14 18.26
C GLU A 357 5.16 -20.19 17.11
N GLY A 358 4.38 -19.13 17.34
CA GLY A 358 4.05 -18.13 16.31
C GLY A 358 2.83 -18.48 15.46
N PHE A 359 2.59 -17.64 14.44
CA PHE A 359 1.35 -17.67 13.65
C PHE A 359 1.60 -18.22 12.23
N PHE A 360 2.23 -19.38 12.13
CA PHE A 360 2.58 -19.98 10.85
C PHE A 360 1.39 -20.71 10.21
N VAL A 361 1.30 -20.58 8.88
CA VAL A 361 0.37 -21.33 8.03
C VAL A 361 1.19 -22.02 6.95
N ALA A 362 0.98 -23.31 6.76
CA ALA A 362 1.69 -24.07 5.75
C ALA A 362 1.39 -23.56 4.33
N PRO A 363 2.41 -23.37 3.47
CA PRO A 363 2.20 -23.00 2.07
C PRO A 363 1.37 -24.08 1.38
N THR A 364 0.25 -23.66 0.78
CA THR A 364 -0.76 -24.60 0.27
C THR A 364 -1.09 -24.27 -1.18
N LEU A 365 -1.15 -25.32 -2.02
CA LEU A 365 -1.70 -25.27 -3.38
C LEU A 365 -3.03 -26.02 -3.41
N LEU A 366 -4.10 -25.31 -3.78
CA LEU A 366 -5.43 -25.87 -3.99
C LEU A 366 -5.64 -26.08 -5.48
N ASP A 367 -6.04 -27.27 -5.87
CA ASP A 367 -6.33 -27.64 -7.26
C ASP A 367 -7.84 -27.76 -7.49
N ARG A 368 -8.25 -27.84 -8.76
CA ARG A 368 -9.65 -27.96 -9.22
C ARG A 368 -10.57 -26.85 -8.69
N VAL A 369 -9.98 -25.68 -8.46
CA VAL A 369 -10.77 -24.51 -8.06
C VAL A 369 -11.60 -24.03 -9.26
N ALA A 370 -12.89 -23.77 -9.03
CA ALA A 370 -13.79 -23.30 -10.06
C ALA A 370 -14.23 -21.85 -9.81
N PRO A 371 -14.64 -21.11 -10.86
CA PRO A 371 -14.95 -19.67 -10.76
C PRO A 371 -16.07 -19.30 -9.78
N GLN A 372 -16.98 -20.23 -9.45
CA GLN A 372 -18.07 -20.03 -8.51
C GLN A 372 -17.63 -20.20 -7.03
N MET A 373 -16.48 -20.79 -6.75
CA MET A 373 -15.99 -21.02 -5.39
C MET A 373 -15.50 -19.72 -4.74
N SER A 374 -15.68 -19.60 -3.42
CA SER A 374 -15.09 -18.51 -2.62
C SER A 374 -13.56 -18.48 -2.70
N LEU A 375 -12.93 -19.64 -2.86
CA LEU A 375 -11.49 -19.80 -3.10
C LEU A 375 -10.98 -19.01 -4.31
N PHE A 376 -11.81 -18.77 -5.31
CA PHE A 376 -11.52 -17.92 -6.46
C PHE A 376 -11.96 -16.48 -6.26
N ARG A 377 -13.13 -16.25 -5.64
CA ARG A 377 -13.76 -14.92 -5.58
C ARG A 377 -13.27 -14.06 -4.43
N ASP A 378 -12.92 -14.68 -3.29
CA ASP A 378 -12.64 -13.94 -2.06
C ASP A 378 -11.11 -13.83 -1.83
N GLU A 379 -10.69 -12.68 -1.30
CA GLU A 379 -9.30 -12.46 -0.90
C GLU A 379 -8.96 -13.27 0.35
N LEU A 380 -8.04 -14.22 0.23
CA LEU A 380 -7.61 -15.06 1.37
C LEU A 380 -6.54 -14.38 2.23
N PHE A 381 -5.64 -13.62 1.60
CA PHE A 381 -4.56 -12.89 2.23
C PHE A 381 -3.66 -13.78 3.11
N GLY A 382 -3.16 -14.85 2.50
CA GLY A 382 -2.34 -15.88 3.13
C GLY A 382 -1.63 -16.76 2.09
N PRO A 383 -0.77 -17.72 2.53
CA PRO A 383 0.05 -18.53 1.64
C PRO A 383 -0.75 -19.68 0.98
N VAL A 384 -1.85 -19.31 0.30
CA VAL A 384 -2.78 -20.24 -0.36
C VAL A 384 -2.95 -19.82 -1.81
N LEU A 385 -2.52 -20.69 -2.73
CA LEU A 385 -2.64 -20.50 -4.18
C LEU A 385 -3.74 -21.40 -4.73
N SER A 386 -4.67 -20.85 -5.50
CA SER A 386 -5.78 -21.56 -6.14
C SER A 386 -5.49 -21.80 -7.62
N LEU A 387 -5.52 -23.05 -8.10
CA LEU A 387 -5.26 -23.41 -9.49
C LEU A 387 -6.56 -23.65 -10.27
N LEU A 388 -6.70 -22.97 -11.43
CA LEU A 388 -7.79 -23.11 -12.39
C LEU A 388 -7.27 -23.53 -13.76
N ARG A 389 -8.14 -24.09 -14.60
CA ARG A 389 -7.82 -24.68 -15.91
C ARG A 389 -8.72 -24.11 -17.01
N PRO A 390 -8.54 -22.85 -17.44
CA PRO A 390 -9.21 -22.35 -18.65
C PRO A 390 -8.67 -23.07 -19.90
N GLU A 391 -9.53 -23.36 -20.86
CA GLU A 391 -9.15 -24.06 -22.10
C GLU A 391 -8.47 -23.12 -23.11
N SER A 392 -8.71 -21.78 -23.02
CA SER A 392 -8.14 -20.78 -23.92
C SER A 392 -7.79 -19.49 -23.19
N LEU A 393 -7.03 -18.61 -23.87
CA LEU A 393 -6.77 -17.24 -23.39
C LEU A 393 -8.06 -16.44 -23.25
N ASP A 394 -8.99 -16.57 -24.20
CA ASP A 394 -10.28 -15.87 -24.17
C ASP A 394 -11.12 -16.25 -22.96
N GLU A 395 -11.19 -17.55 -22.63
CA GLU A 395 -11.88 -18.05 -21.45
C GLU A 395 -11.21 -17.55 -20.16
N ALA A 396 -9.89 -17.56 -20.12
CA ALA A 396 -9.12 -17.04 -18.98
C ALA A 396 -9.45 -15.57 -18.74
N ILE A 397 -9.35 -14.72 -19.77
CA ILE A 397 -9.68 -13.29 -19.72
C ILE A 397 -11.13 -13.07 -19.28
N ALA A 398 -12.07 -13.78 -19.89
CA ALA A 398 -13.49 -13.68 -19.54
C ALA A 398 -13.75 -14.07 -18.08
N THR A 399 -13.03 -15.08 -17.56
CA THR A 399 -13.14 -15.53 -16.17
C THR A 399 -12.55 -14.51 -15.20
N MET A 400 -11.38 -13.95 -15.52
CA MET A 400 -10.73 -12.92 -14.71
C MET A 400 -11.58 -11.65 -14.63
N ASN A 401 -12.17 -11.21 -15.74
CA ASN A 401 -13.01 -10.00 -15.80
C ASN A 401 -14.33 -10.12 -15.04
N ARG A 402 -14.70 -11.33 -14.58
CA ARG A 402 -15.85 -11.53 -13.66
C ARG A 402 -15.53 -11.29 -12.19
N LEU A 403 -14.25 -11.16 -11.83
CA LEU A 403 -13.87 -10.80 -10.47
C LEU A 403 -14.33 -9.38 -10.12
N SER A 404 -14.76 -9.19 -8.88
CA SER A 404 -15.10 -7.86 -8.38
C SER A 404 -13.88 -6.96 -8.16
N PHE A 405 -12.69 -7.57 -8.09
CA PHE A 405 -11.42 -6.87 -7.92
C PHE A 405 -10.76 -6.55 -9.26
N GLY A 406 -9.98 -5.47 -9.29
CA GLY A 406 -9.22 -5.06 -10.46
C GLY A 406 -7.87 -4.44 -10.08
N ASN A 407 -7.18 -5.02 -9.08
CA ASN A 407 -5.90 -4.50 -8.62
C ASN A 407 -4.78 -4.85 -9.59
N GLY A 408 -4.52 -6.15 -9.82
CA GLY A 408 -3.46 -6.59 -10.70
C GLY A 408 -3.70 -7.95 -11.34
N ALA A 409 -3.01 -8.18 -12.46
CA ALA A 409 -2.97 -9.46 -13.16
C ALA A 409 -1.64 -9.61 -13.92
N THR A 410 -1.19 -10.85 -14.11
CA THR A 410 0.03 -11.13 -14.86
C THR A 410 -0.21 -12.23 -15.87
N ILE A 411 0.40 -12.10 -17.05
CA ILE A 411 0.54 -13.17 -18.04
C ILE A 411 2.00 -13.60 -18.20
N PHE A 412 2.24 -14.89 -18.25
CA PHE A 412 3.53 -15.49 -18.60
C PHE A 412 3.43 -16.14 -19.98
N THR A 413 4.17 -15.61 -20.95
CA THR A 413 4.13 -16.06 -22.35
C THR A 413 5.34 -15.55 -23.11
N SER A 414 5.72 -16.25 -24.16
CA SER A 414 6.68 -15.81 -25.18
C SER A 414 5.98 -15.16 -26.39
N SER A 415 4.63 -15.19 -26.44
CA SER A 415 3.82 -14.64 -27.53
C SER A 415 3.49 -13.17 -27.33
N GLY A 416 4.03 -12.29 -28.17
CA GLY A 416 3.66 -10.88 -28.17
C GLY A 416 2.18 -10.63 -28.49
N ALA A 417 1.55 -11.52 -29.30
CA ALA A 417 0.12 -11.43 -29.61
C ALA A 417 -0.74 -11.71 -28.36
N ALA A 418 -0.45 -12.77 -27.63
CA ALA A 418 -1.14 -13.11 -26.38
C ALA A 418 -0.96 -12.00 -25.32
N ALA A 419 0.26 -11.50 -25.14
CA ALA A 419 0.56 -10.39 -24.22
C ALA A 419 -0.22 -9.12 -24.59
N ARG A 420 -0.31 -8.79 -25.89
CA ARG A 420 -1.06 -7.61 -26.38
C ARG A 420 -2.56 -7.79 -26.15
N GLN A 421 -3.13 -8.95 -26.45
CA GLN A 421 -4.54 -9.25 -26.22
C GLN A 421 -4.86 -9.11 -24.72
N PHE A 422 -4.09 -9.79 -23.87
CA PHE A 422 -4.23 -9.70 -22.41
C PHE A 422 -4.21 -8.25 -21.92
N THR A 423 -3.23 -7.45 -22.36
CA THR A 423 -3.09 -6.05 -21.93
C THR A 423 -4.30 -5.18 -22.30
N ARG A 424 -4.97 -5.49 -23.42
CA ARG A 424 -6.11 -4.68 -23.92
C ARG A 424 -7.46 -5.09 -23.32
N GLU A 425 -7.60 -6.35 -22.93
CA GLU A 425 -8.91 -6.92 -22.58
C GLU A 425 -9.10 -7.14 -21.06
N ILE A 426 -8.01 -7.19 -20.29
CA ILE A 426 -8.09 -7.37 -18.84
C ILE A 426 -8.52 -6.07 -18.14
N GLN A 427 -9.49 -6.20 -17.21
CA GLN A 427 -10.03 -5.10 -16.41
C GLN A 427 -9.30 -4.97 -15.05
N CYS A 428 -8.02 -4.65 -15.10
CA CYS A 428 -7.18 -4.41 -13.92
C CYS A 428 -6.32 -3.16 -14.12
N GLY A 429 -6.02 -2.47 -13.02
CA GLY A 429 -5.23 -1.25 -13.05
C GLY A 429 -3.73 -1.48 -13.27
N MET A 430 -3.18 -2.62 -12.84
CA MET A 430 -1.75 -2.94 -12.94
C MET A 430 -1.54 -4.30 -13.60
N LEU A 431 -0.84 -4.33 -14.72
CA LEU A 431 -0.62 -5.54 -15.50
C LEU A 431 0.87 -5.88 -15.58
N GLY A 432 1.18 -7.17 -15.46
CA GLY A 432 2.51 -7.74 -15.65
C GLY A 432 2.60 -8.61 -16.89
N ILE A 433 3.70 -8.53 -17.61
CA ILE A 433 4.09 -9.49 -18.64
C ILE A 433 5.40 -10.10 -18.19
N ASN A 434 5.39 -11.41 -17.87
CA ASN A 434 6.53 -12.14 -17.34
C ASN A 434 7.10 -11.55 -16.01
N ILE A 435 6.26 -10.90 -15.22
CA ILE A 435 6.59 -10.30 -13.92
C ILE A 435 5.59 -10.80 -12.87
N GLY A 436 6.07 -11.45 -11.80
CA GLY A 436 5.19 -12.03 -10.77
C GLY A 436 4.41 -11.02 -9.92
N VAL A 437 4.96 -9.83 -9.72
CA VAL A 437 4.34 -8.75 -8.93
C VAL A 437 4.46 -7.45 -9.71
N PRO A 438 3.42 -7.03 -10.46
CA PRO A 438 3.45 -5.82 -11.28
C PRO A 438 3.22 -4.54 -10.46
N ALA A 439 3.90 -4.41 -9.30
CA ALA A 439 3.84 -3.20 -8.49
C ALA A 439 4.60 -2.05 -9.18
N PRO A 440 3.99 -0.86 -9.33
CA PRO A 440 4.63 0.24 -10.03
C PRO A 440 5.81 0.82 -9.26
N MET A 441 6.76 1.40 -9.99
CA MET A 441 7.85 2.21 -9.44
C MET A 441 7.30 3.56 -8.97
N ALA A 442 8.04 4.25 -8.07
CA ALA A 442 7.61 5.49 -7.43
C ALA A 442 7.04 6.60 -8.35
N PRO A 443 7.53 6.80 -9.61
CA PRO A 443 6.95 7.79 -10.52
C PRO A 443 5.55 7.46 -11.06
N PHE A 444 5.13 6.19 -10.96
CA PHE A 444 3.84 5.71 -11.45
C PHE A 444 2.88 5.48 -10.30
N ALA A 445 1.60 5.78 -10.52
CA ALA A 445 0.56 5.58 -9.52
C ALA A 445 0.29 4.09 -9.25
N PHE A 446 -0.03 3.75 -8.00
CA PHE A 446 -0.53 2.44 -7.61
C PHE A 446 -2.02 2.38 -7.93
N SER A 447 -2.33 1.89 -9.13
CA SER A 447 -3.63 1.98 -9.76
C SER A 447 -4.46 0.71 -9.55
N GLY A 448 -5.59 0.83 -8.88
CA GLY A 448 -6.59 -0.23 -8.75
C GLY A 448 -7.88 0.15 -9.46
N TRP A 449 -8.62 -0.86 -9.98
CA TRP A 449 -9.93 -0.69 -10.59
C TRP A 449 -11.01 -1.43 -9.79
N ASN A 450 -12.27 -1.18 -10.09
CA ASN A 450 -13.42 -1.88 -9.49
C ASN A 450 -13.40 -1.79 -7.95
N ALA A 451 -13.68 -2.88 -7.23
CA ALA A 451 -13.67 -2.92 -5.76
C ALA A 451 -12.26 -2.87 -5.13
N SER A 452 -11.20 -2.76 -5.95
CA SER A 452 -9.84 -2.56 -5.46
C SER A 452 -9.45 -1.10 -5.28
N PHE A 453 -10.30 -0.15 -5.70
CA PHE A 453 -10.05 1.28 -5.49
C PHE A 453 -11.35 2.08 -5.46
N TYR A 454 -11.37 3.11 -4.62
CA TYR A 454 -12.44 4.12 -4.51
C TYR A 454 -11.79 5.50 -4.48
N GLY A 455 -12.18 6.37 -5.41
CA GLY A 455 -11.61 7.71 -5.63
C GLY A 455 -11.22 7.92 -7.09
N ASP A 456 -10.62 9.08 -7.40
CA ASP A 456 -10.24 9.44 -8.78
C ASP A 456 -8.72 9.39 -8.98
N LEU A 457 -7.94 9.87 -8.02
CA LEU A 457 -6.48 9.94 -8.06
C LEU A 457 -5.88 8.88 -7.16
N HIS A 458 -4.96 8.08 -7.71
CA HIS A 458 -4.32 6.98 -6.99
C HIS A 458 -3.13 7.46 -6.13
N VAL A 459 -2.64 6.56 -5.27
CA VAL A 459 -1.50 6.85 -4.39
C VAL A 459 -0.19 6.87 -5.18
N GLN A 460 0.75 7.67 -4.71
CA GLN A 460 2.09 7.91 -5.27
C GLN A 460 2.12 8.46 -6.71
N GLY A 461 3.33 8.67 -7.24
CA GLY A 461 3.54 9.21 -8.56
C GLY A 461 2.99 10.63 -8.74
N THR A 462 2.79 11.01 -9.99
CA THR A 462 2.21 12.33 -10.33
C THR A 462 0.76 12.47 -9.88
N GLU A 463 -0.01 11.40 -9.87
CA GLU A 463 -1.38 11.42 -9.33
C GLU A 463 -1.40 11.73 -7.83
N GLY A 464 -0.43 11.21 -7.06
CA GLY A 464 -0.28 11.56 -5.65
C GLY A 464 0.01 13.06 -5.46
N VAL A 465 0.83 13.68 -6.31
CA VAL A 465 1.06 15.13 -6.29
C VAL A 465 -0.23 15.90 -6.60
N MET A 466 -1.00 15.44 -7.60
CA MET A 466 -2.30 16.03 -7.96
C MET A 466 -3.31 15.90 -6.81
N PHE A 467 -3.32 14.75 -6.12
CA PHE A 467 -4.19 14.49 -4.99
C PHE A 467 -3.92 15.44 -3.81
N TYR A 468 -2.65 15.68 -3.50
CA TYR A 468 -2.25 16.53 -2.38
C TYR A 468 -2.12 18.02 -2.73
N THR A 469 -2.49 18.43 -3.95
CA THR A 469 -2.50 19.83 -4.38
C THR A 469 -3.82 20.21 -5.02
N ARG A 470 -4.11 21.50 -4.99
CA ARG A 470 -5.18 22.12 -5.80
C ARG A 470 -4.60 23.11 -6.78
N GLN A 471 -5.26 23.27 -7.91
CA GLN A 471 -4.86 24.22 -8.94
C GLN A 471 -5.50 25.58 -8.69
N ARG A 472 -4.69 26.62 -8.82
CA ARG A 472 -5.17 28.00 -8.96
C ARG A 472 -4.87 28.47 -10.37
N VAL A 473 -5.85 29.11 -11.02
CA VAL A 473 -5.67 29.78 -12.31
C VAL A 473 -5.66 31.29 -12.05
N VAL A 474 -4.63 31.96 -12.56
CA VAL A 474 -4.51 33.42 -12.50
C VAL A 474 -4.54 33.99 -13.90
N LEU A 475 -5.50 34.85 -14.17
CA LEU A 475 -5.58 35.63 -15.41
C LEU A 475 -5.11 37.04 -15.09
N SER A 476 -4.18 37.57 -15.86
CA SER A 476 -3.63 38.92 -15.69
C SER A 476 -3.85 39.75 -16.95
N ARG A 477 -4.39 40.93 -16.79
CA ARG A 477 -4.50 41.93 -17.84
C ARG A 477 -3.75 43.20 -17.45
N TRP A 478 -2.84 43.66 -18.28
CA TRP A 478 -2.08 44.89 -18.06
C TRP A 478 -2.40 45.83 -19.18
N ASP A 479 -3.35 46.76 -18.93
CA ASP A 479 -3.75 47.78 -19.91
C ASP A 479 -2.65 48.84 -20.03
N ARG A 480 -2.18 49.09 -21.26
CA ARG A 480 -1.17 50.12 -21.54
C ARG A 480 -1.66 51.54 -21.26
N GLY A 481 -2.96 51.77 -21.30
CA GLY A 481 -3.63 53.05 -20.99
C GLY A 481 -4.02 53.27 -19.57
N TYR A 482 -3.73 52.29 -18.64
CA TYR A 482 -4.09 52.41 -17.25
C TYR A 482 -3.29 53.54 -16.59
N VAL A 483 -3.95 54.63 -16.26
CA VAL A 483 -3.45 55.68 -15.42
C VAL A 483 -4.07 55.46 -14.01
N ARG A 484 -3.24 55.28 -12.99
CA ARG A 484 -3.68 55.10 -11.63
C ARG A 484 -4.44 56.34 -11.18
N ALA A 485 -5.73 56.26 -10.92
CA ALA A 485 -6.47 57.30 -10.19
C ALA A 485 -5.85 57.50 -8.81
N GLN A 486 -5.72 58.75 -8.36
CA GLN A 486 -5.16 59.05 -7.05
C GLN A 486 -5.91 58.31 -5.91
N GLY A 487 -5.18 57.70 -5.05
CA GLY A 487 -5.69 57.06 -3.84
C GLY A 487 -5.57 55.51 -3.85
N TRP A 488 -4.63 55.10 -3.14
CA TRP A 488 -4.61 53.78 -2.47
C TRP A 488 -4.90 54.06 -1.03
#